data_f8e248ed622ce06ee8b44d376178f1d8
#
_entry.id   f8e248ed622ce06ee8b44d376178f1d8
#
_cell.length_a   1.000
_cell.length_b   1.000
_cell.length_c   1.000
_cell.angle_alpha   90.00
_cell.angle_beta   90.00
_cell.angle_gamma   90.00
#
_symmetry.space_group_name_H-M   'P 1'
#
loop_
_entity.id
_entity.type
_entity.pdbx_description
1 polymer ?
#
loop_
_entity_poly.entity_id
_entity_poly.type
_entity_poly.pdbx_seq_one_letter_code
_entity_poly.pdbx_strand_id
1 'polypeptide(L)'
;NLFCAEYCGTEHSDMLAKVFVYPEEEFPAVLAEISDIVGKYTKANEPLWKAGAELYVKRGCASCHTVDGTQKQGPTFLKSFGTMRDFTDGSKGEMDPNYIRESILEPQAKIRTGYQPVMPTFQGLLKDEEIGAIIDFLRHLQDPTPEEQQEIFAFLEDPRPREAEEE
;
A
#
# COMPACT_ATOMS: atom_id res chain seq x y z
N ASN A 1 -1.10 -20.26 13.29
CA ASN A 1 -1.49 -19.97 11.91
C ASN A 1 -3.02 -20.09 11.77
N LEU A 2 -3.58 -19.25 10.95
CA LEU A 2 -4.98 -19.26 10.57
C LEU A 2 -5.06 -19.56 9.06
N PHE A 3 -6.01 -20.41 8.68
CA PHE A 3 -6.25 -20.79 7.29
C PHE A 3 -7.70 -20.49 6.92
N CYS A 4 -7.96 -20.13 5.67
CA CYS A 4 -9.33 -20.06 5.17
C CYS A 4 -9.90 -21.48 5.05
N ALA A 5 -11.03 -21.75 5.70
CA ALA A 5 -11.62 -23.09 5.77
C ALA A 5 -12.64 -23.36 4.65
N GLU A 6 -13.25 -22.31 4.09
CA GLU A 6 -14.28 -22.41 3.05
C GLU A 6 -13.82 -21.69 1.78
N TYR A 7 -14.04 -22.30 0.63
CA TYR A 7 -13.64 -21.74 -0.66
C TYR A 7 -14.26 -20.35 -0.88
N CYS A 8 -13.39 -19.33 -1.02
CA CYS A 8 -13.78 -17.93 -1.11
C CYS A 8 -13.31 -17.23 -2.40
N GLY A 9 -12.66 -17.96 -3.32
CA GLY A 9 -12.20 -17.41 -4.60
C GLY A 9 -10.88 -18.00 -5.08
N THR A 10 -10.30 -17.40 -6.13
CA THR A 10 -9.14 -17.93 -6.88
C THR A 10 -7.85 -18.03 -6.05
N GLU A 11 -7.69 -17.24 -5.00
CA GLU A 11 -6.50 -17.25 -4.12
C GLU A 11 -6.79 -17.87 -2.75
N HIS A 12 -7.79 -18.74 -2.68
CA HIS A 12 -8.22 -19.39 -1.43
C HIS A 12 -7.08 -20.09 -0.68
N SER A 13 -6.20 -20.78 -1.40
CA SER A 13 -5.06 -21.50 -0.81
C SER A 13 -3.98 -20.60 -0.21
N ASP A 14 -3.92 -19.34 -0.66
CA ASP A 14 -2.91 -18.36 -0.28
C ASP A 14 -3.39 -17.45 0.86
N MET A 15 -4.62 -17.66 1.33
CA MET A 15 -5.19 -16.94 2.46
C MET A 15 -4.67 -17.50 3.79
N LEU A 16 -3.46 -17.10 4.13
CA LEU A 16 -2.77 -17.47 5.35
C LEU A 16 -2.66 -16.28 6.30
N ALA A 17 -2.87 -16.50 7.58
CA ALA A 17 -2.63 -15.51 8.61
C ALA A 17 -1.91 -16.12 9.83
N LYS A 18 -1.15 -15.28 10.54
CA LYS A 18 -0.55 -15.61 11.83
C LYS A 18 -1.29 -14.87 12.93
N VAL A 19 -1.62 -15.59 14.00
CA VAL A 19 -2.19 -15.01 15.23
C VAL A 19 -1.08 -14.97 16.26
N PHE A 20 -0.81 -13.78 16.79
CA PHE A 20 0.10 -13.55 17.90
C PHE A 20 -0.76 -13.21 19.13
N VAL A 21 -0.46 -13.81 20.25
CA VAL A 21 -1.16 -13.59 21.52
C VAL A 21 -0.19 -12.91 22.46
N TYR A 22 -0.63 -11.79 23.03
CA TYR A 22 0.14 -11.01 24.00
C TYR A 22 -0.61 -10.98 25.34
N PRO A 23 0.10 -10.84 26.47
CA PRO A 23 -0.54 -10.54 27.76
C PRO A 23 -1.41 -9.29 27.66
N GLU A 24 -2.51 -9.25 28.43
CA GLU A 24 -3.48 -8.14 28.38
C GLU A 24 -2.81 -6.78 28.68
N GLU A 25 -1.87 -6.76 29.60
CA GLU A 25 -1.11 -5.57 29.99
C GLU A 25 -0.15 -5.06 28.91
N GLU A 26 0.35 -5.93 28.03
CA GLU A 26 1.26 -5.57 26.93
C GLU A 26 0.51 -5.18 25.67
N PHE A 27 -0.71 -5.71 25.48
CA PHE A 27 -1.47 -5.58 24.25
C PHE A 27 -1.68 -4.12 23.78
N PRO A 28 -2.02 -3.15 24.64
CA PRO A 28 -2.19 -1.75 24.21
C PRO A 28 -0.90 -1.13 23.65
N ALA A 29 0.25 -1.43 24.24
CA ALA A 29 1.54 -0.92 23.78
C ALA A 29 1.93 -1.54 22.44
N VAL A 30 1.78 -2.86 22.31
CA VAL A 30 2.02 -3.59 21.06
C VAL A 30 1.07 -3.10 19.96
N LEU A 31 -0.21 -2.91 20.26
CA LEU A 31 -1.18 -2.40 19.28
C LEU A 31 -0.81 -0.99 18.82
N ALA A 32 -0.39 -0.10 19.72
CA ALA A 32 0.05 1.24 19.36
C ALA A 32 1.28 1.19 18.44
N GLU A 33 2.26 0.34 18.74
CA GLU A 33 3.47 0.17 17.95
C GLU A 33 3.18 -0.36 16.53
N ILE A 34 2.43 -1.47 16.41
CA ILE A 34 2.12 -2.07 15.10
C ILE A 34 1.16 -1.23 14.26
N SER A 35 0.39 -0.32 14.88
CA SER A 35 -0.52 0.58 14.17
C SER A 35 0.14 1.88 13.71
N ASP A 36 1.28 2.27 14.30
CA ASP A 36 2.02 3.49 13.95
C ASP A 36 3.12 3.19 12.89
N ILE A 37 2.69 2.78 11.70
CA ILE A 37 3.61 2.43 10.61
C ILE A 37 4.50 3.62 10.24
N VAL A 38 3.93 4.82 10.08
CA VAL A 38 4.67 6.01 9.70
C VAL A 38 5.67 6.41 10.79
N GLY A 39 5.23 6.44 12.05
CA GLY A 39 6.09 6.77 13.19
C GLY A 39 7.27 5.81 13.36
N LYS A 40 7.09 4.54 13.06
CA LYS A 40 8.16 3.53 13.07
C LYS A 40 9.32 3.92 12.12
N TYR A 41 9.01 4.23 10.86
CA TYR A 41 10.03 4.61 9.88
C TYR A 41 10.64 5.98 10.17
N THR A 42 9.82 6.93 10.62
CA THR A 42 10.30 8.26 11.02
C THR A 42 11.27 8.20 12.20
N LYS A 43 10.97 7.40 13.23
CA LYS A 43 11.86 7.20 14.39
C LYS A 43 13.17 6.50 14.01
N ALA A 44 13.13 5.59 13.05
CA ALA A 44 14.31 4.90 12.53
C ALA A 44 15.11 5.75 11.53
N ASN A 45 14.68 6.96 11.22
CA ASN A 45 15.25 7.82 10.17
C ASN A 45 15.32 7.14 8.79
N GLU A 46 14.35 6.27 8.52
CA GLU A 46 14.19 5.57 7.26
C GLU A 46 13.38 6.41 6.27
N PRO A 47 13.58 6.24 4.95
CA PRO A 47 12.81 6.94 3.93
C PRO A 47 11.29 6.68 4.06
N LEU A 48 10.48 7.73 3.88
CA LEU A 48 9.03 7.65 4.06
C LEU A 48 8.35 6.70 3.06
N TRP A 49 8.93 6.52 1.87
CA TRP A 49 8.42 5.57 0.87
C TRP A 49 8.35 4.13 1.41
N LYS A 50 9.23 3.75 2.35
CA LYS A 50 9.19 2.41 2.99
C LYS A 50 7.93 2.24 3.83
N ALA A 51 7.52 3.28 4.56
CA ALA A 51 6.23 3.28 5.27
C ALA A 51 5.06 3.14 4.28
N GLY A 52 5.12 3.86 3.15
CA GLY A 52 4.12 3.77 2.09
C GLY A 52 4.06 2.37 1.45
N ALA A 53 5.19 1.74 1.23
CA ALA A 53 5.28 0.37 0.71
C ALA A 53 4.71 -0.67 1.70
N GLU A 54 4.99 -0.53 3.00
CA GLU A 54 4.38 -1.37 4.02
C GLU A 54 2.86 -1.18 4.09
N LEU A 55 2.38 0.07 4.01
CA LEU A 55 0.95 0.38 3.95
C LEU A 55 0.29 -0.20 2.70
N TYR A 56 0.95 -0.13 1.54
CA TYR A 56 0.46 -0.73 0.30
C TYR A 56 0.15 -2.23 0.46
N VAL A 57 1.00 -2.98 1.17
CA VAL A 57 0.77 -4.39 1.48
C VAL A 57 -0.30 -4.55 2.57
N LYS A 58 -0.12 -3.91 3.72
CA LYS A 58 -0.96 -4.11 4.92
C LYS A 58 -2.39 -3.61 4.76
N ARG A 59 -2.62 -2.57 3.96
CA ARG A 59 -3.96 -2.04 3.67
C ARG A 59 -4.62 -2.70 2.46
N GLY A 60 -3.99 -3.74 1.89
CA GLY A 60 -4.54 -4.55 0.82
C GLY A 60 -4.52 -3.92 -0.58
N CYS A 61 -3.80 -2.81 -0.78
CA CYS A 61 -3.68 -2.18 -2.11
C CYS A 61 -3.06 -3.14 -3.13
N ALA A 62 -2.11 -3.98 -2.69
CA ALA A 62 -1.41 -4.98 -3.49
C ALA A 62 -2.33 -6.05 -4.10
N SER A 63 -3.52 -6.26 -3.55
CA SER A 63 -4.50 -7.22 -4.12
C SER A 63 -5.01 -6.79 -5.49
N CYS A 64 -5.14 -5.49 -5.72
CA CYS A 64 -5.69 -4.91 -6.96
C CYS A 64 -4.66 -4.14 -7.78
N HIS A 65 -3.64 -3.55 -7.17
CA HIS A 65 -2.62 -2.75 -7.83
C HIS A 65 -1.28 -3.47 -7.86
N THR A 66 -0.47 -3.19 -8.89
CA THR A 66 0.89 -3.74 -9.01
C THR A 66 1.94 -2.63 -8.97
N VAL A 67 3.18 -3.01 -8.79
CA VAL A 67 4.35 -2.12 -8.82
C VAL A 67 5.42 -2.58 -9.84
N ASP A 68 5.08 -3.59 -10.63
CA ASP A 68 5.97 -4.22 -11.62
C ASP A 68 5.59 -3.91 -13.09
N GLY A 69 4.52 -3.12 -13.29
CA GLY A 69 4.01 -2.79 -14.62
C GLY A 69 2.95 -3.74 -15.15
N THR A 70 2.71 -4.88 -14.51
CA THR A 70 1.63 -5.80 -14.87
C THR A 70 0.26 -5.19 -14.56
N GLN A 71 -0.77 -5.66 -15.25
CA GLN A 71 -2.14 -5.22 -15.01
C GLN A 71 -2.87 -6.21 -14.12
N LYS A 72 -3.59 -5.66 -13.13
CA LYS A 72 -4.58 -6.37 -12.32
C LYS A 72 -5.93 -5.66 -12.44
N GLN A 73 -6.79 -5.85 -11.45
CA GLN A 73 -8.09 -5.18 -11.34
C GLN A 73 -7.96 -3.65 -11.27
N GLY A 74 -6.90 -3.15 -10.62
CA GLY A 74 -6.49 -1.75 -10.61
C GLY A 74 -5.26 -1.49 -11.49
N PRO A 75 -4.95 -0.22 -11.80
CA PRO A 75 -3.77 0.15 -12.56
C PRO A 75 -2.48 -0.12 -11.80
N THR A 76 -1.40 -0.39 -12.54
CA THR A 76 -0.05 -0.43 -11.94
C THR A 76 0.36 0.95 -11.44
N PHE A 77 1.12 0.97 -10.35
CA PHE A 77 1.72 2.18 -9.80
C PHE A 77 3.09 2.52 -10.41
N LEU A 78 3.76 1.51 -11.00
CA LEU A 78 5.05 1.74 -11.66
C LEU A 78 4.93 2.80 -12.76
N LYS A 79 5.78 3.83 -12.71
CA LYS A 79 5.86 4.93 -13.70
C LYS A 79 4.51 5.63 -13.93
N SER A 80 3.69 5.73 -12.89
CA SER A 80 2.35 6.31 -13.01
C SER A 80 2.25 7.71 -12.39
N PHE A 81 3.04 8.05 -11.38
CA PHE A 81 3.03 9.36 -10.74
C PHE A 81 3.38 10.48 -11.75
N GLY A 82 2.72 11.63 -11.68
CA GLY A 82 2.93 12.77 -12.57
C GLY A 82 2.44 12.58 -14.01
N THR A 83 1.81 11.44 -14.35
CA THR A 83 1.34 11.19 -15.71
C THR A 83 -0.14 11.54 -15.87
N MET A 84 -0.51 12.00 -17.08
CA MET A 84 -1.90 12.31 -17.42
C MET A 84 -2.75 11.03 -17.52
N ARG A 85 -3.99 11.13 -17.06
CA ARG A 85 -4.99 10.06 -17.10
C ARG A 85 -6.29 10.57 -17.71
N ASP A 86 -6.93 9.69 -18.47
CA ASP A 86 -8.28 9.89 -18.98
C ASP A 86 -9.29 9.24 -18.03
N PHE A 87 -10.38 9.92 -17.73
CA PHE A 87 -11.46 9.44 -16.87
C PHE A 87 -12.71 9.11 -17.66
N THR A 88 -13.57 8.29 -17.09
CA THR A 88 -14.80 7.80 -17.74
C THR A 88 -15.84 8.90 -17.98
N ASP A 89 -15.75 10.01 -17.26
CA ASP A 89 -16.56 11.21 -17.46
C ASP A 89 -16.07 12.11 -18.61
N GLY A 90 -14.99 11.71 -19.29
CA GLY A 90 -14.35 12.45 -20.39
C GLY A 90 -13.34 13.50 -19.93
N SER A 91 -13.19 13.73 -18.63
CA SER A 91 -12.16 14.63 -18.11
C SER A 91 -10.77 14.00 -18.15
N LYS A 92 -9.75 14.83 -17.97
CA LYS A 92 -8.36 14.42 -17.85
C LYS A 92 -7.75 15.04 -16.60
N GLY A 93 -6.82 14.35 -15.99
CA GLY A 93 -6.07 14.84 -14.85
C GLY A 93 -4.72 14.19 -14.71
N GLU A 94 -3.83 14.86 -14.01
CA GLU A 94 -2.51 14.34 -13.65
C GLU A 94 -2.63 13.45 -12.42
N MET A 95 -1.85 12.38 -12.37
CA MET A 95 -1.71 11.55 -11.17
C MET A 95 -0.79 12.25 -10.16
N ASP A 96 -1.27 13.35 -9.63
CA ASP A 96 -0.63 14.18 -8.63
C ASP A 96 -1.03 13.78 -7.20
N PRO A 97 -0.43 14.36 -6.15
CA PRO A 97 -0.78 14.06 -4.77
C PRO A 97 -2.26 14.29 -4.43
N ASN A 98 -2.91 15.28 -5.04
CA ASN A 98 -4.33 15.59 -4.79
C ASN A 98 -5.24 14.52 -5.39
N TYR A 99 -4.97 14.12 -6.64
CA TYR A 99 -5.71 13.04 -7.29
C TYR A 99 -5.53 11.70 -6.56
N ILE A 100 -4.31 11.37 -6.11
CA ILE A 100 -4.06 10.14 -5.36
C ILE A 100 -4.84 10.14 -4.05
N ARG A 101 -4.83 11.26 -3.31
CA ARG A 101 -5.62 11.45 -2.08
C ARG A 101 -7.12 11.30 -2.36
N GLU A 102 -7.64 11.98 -3.38
CA GLU A 102 -9.05 11.87 -3.80
C GLU A 102 -9.42 10.41 -4.12
N SER A 103 -8.58 9.72 -4.90
CA SER A 103 -8.83 8.31 -5.26
C SER A 103 -8.84 7.36 -4.06
N ILE A 104 -8.05 7.63 -3.03
CA ILE A 104 -8.03 6.84 -1.79
C ILE A 104 -9.29 7.10 -0.95
N LEU A 105 -9.71 8.36 -0.82
CA LEU A 105 -10.82 8.77 0.05
C LEU A 105 -12.17 8.67 -0.64
N GLU A 106 -12.24 9.03 -1.92
CA GLU A 106 -13.44 9.09 -2.75
C GLU A 106 -13.23 8.38 -4.10
N PRO A 107 -12.97 7.07 -4.12
CA PRO A 107 -12.52 6.34 -5.32
C PRO A 107 -13.54 6.35 -6.47
N GLN A 108 -14.79 6.69 -6.18
CA GLN A 108 -15.85 6.80 -7.19
C GLN A 108 -15.93 8.20 -7.83
N ALA A 109 -15.21 9.21 -7.29
CA ALA A 109 -15.24 10.57 -7.81
C ALA A 109 -14.68 10.67 -9.24
N LYS A 110 -13.59 9.95 -9.51
CA LYS A 110 -12.94 9.89 -10.83
C LYS A 110 -12.47 8.46 -11.14
N ILE A 111 -13.12 7.83 -12.10
CA ILE A 111 -12.78 6.46 -12.51
C ILE A 111 -11.92 6.52 -13.75
N ARG A 112 -10.71 5.95 -13.69
CA ARG A 112 -9.81 5.87 -14.84
C ARG A 112 -10.43 5.06 -15.96
N THR A 113 -10.36 5.57 -17.20
CA THR A 113 -10.86 4.88 -18.40
C THR A 113 -10.20 3.49 -18.53
N GLY A 114 -11.03 2.49 -18.77
CA GLY A 114 -10.61 1.08 -18.89
C GLY A 114 -10.63 0.29 -17.57
N TYR A 115 -11.01 0.94 -16.45
CA TYR A 115 -11.14 0.26 -15.15
C TYR A 115 -12.57 0.32 -14.64
N GLN A 116 -12.92 -0.63 -13.77
CA GLN A 116 -14.22 -0.69 -13.11
C GLN A 116 -14.22 0.06 -11.77
N PRO A 117 -15.36 0.58 -11.32
CA PRO A 117 -15.49 1.31 -10.05
C PRO A 117 -15.54 0.36 -8.84
N VAL A 118 -14.51 -0.43 -8.63
CA VAL A 118 -14.45 -1.49 -7.59
C VAL A 118 -13.53 -1.17 -6.42
N MET A 119 -12.76 -0.08 -6.50
CA MET A 119 -11.90 0.34 -5.41
C MET A 119 -12.75 0.75 -4.19
N PRO A 120 -12.49 0.19 -3.00
CA PRO A 120 -13.18 0.60 -1.78
C PRO A 120 -12.68 1.96 -1.30
N THR A 121 -13.50 2.67 -0.53
CA THR A 121 -13.06 3.89 0.15
C THR A 121 -12.21 3.54 1.37
N PHE A 122 -11.19 4.36 1.62
CA PHE A 122 -10.36 4.31 2.83
C PHE A 122 -10.64 5.52 3.76
N GLN A 123 -11.73 6.24 3.52
CA GLN A 123 -12.13 7.36 4.37
C GLN A 123 -12.36 6.89 5.81
N GLY A 124 -11.66 7.52 6.77
CA GLY A 124 -11.70 7.13 8.18
C GLY A 124 -10.90 5.87 8.54
N LEU A 125 -10.29 5.18 7.56
CA LEU A 125 -9.44 4.01 7.77
C LEU A 125 -7.94 4.34 7.70
N LEU A 126 -7.58 5.34 6.91
CA LEU A 126 -6.22 5.84 6.78
C LEU A 126 -6.11 7.25 7.36
N LYS A 127 -5.03 7.49 8.09
CA LYS A 127 -4.67 8.83 8.55
C LYS A 127 -4.01 9.63 7.43
N ASP A 128 -4.02 10.95 7.53
CA ASP A 128 -3.40 11.85 6.55
C ASP A 128 -1.90 11.57 6.34
N GLU A 129 -1.19 11.25 7.41
CA GLU A 129 0.23 10.86 7.38
C GLU A 129 0.46 9.54 6.64
N GLU A 130 -0.44 8.56 6.78
CA GLU A 130 -0.39 7.29 6.05
C GLU A 130 -0.63 7.49 4.55
N ILE A 131 -1.60 8.33 4.20
CA ILE A 131 -1.85 8.73 2.80
C ILE A 131 -0.63 9.45 2.23
N GLY A 132 -0.01 10.33 3.01
CA GLY A 132 1.24 11.00 2.63
C GLY A 132 2.37 10.02 2.32
N ALA A 133 2.54 9.00 3.15
CA ALA A 133 3.53 7.94 2.94
C ALA A 133 3.24 7.11 1.66
N ILE A 134 1.97 6.77 1.41
CA ILE A 134 1.56 6.08 0.18
C ILE A 134 1.88 6.95 -1.05
N ILE A 135 1.59 8.24 -1.01
CA ILE A 135 1.92 9.19 -2.10
C ILE A 135 3.44 9.23 -2.34
N ASP A 136 4.24 9.24 -1.27
CA ASP A 136 5.69 9.23 -1.38
C ASP A 136 6.22 7.92 -2.00
N PHE A 137 5.62 6.78 -1.65
CA PHE A 137 5.91 5.50 -2.29
C PHE A 137 5.58 5.52 -3.79
N LEU A 138 4.42 6.04 -4.19
CA LEU A 138 4.05 6.14 -5.59
C LEU A 138 4.98 7.09 -6.37
N ARG A 139 5.46 8.16 -5.71
CA ARG A 139 6.48 9.06 -6.28
C ARG A 139 7.80 8.34 -6.49
N HIS A 140 8.23 7.53 -5.52
CA HIS A 140 9.45 6.72 -5.61
C HIS A 140 9.40 5.68 -6.74
N LEU A 141 8.20 5.18 -7.09
CA LEU A 141 7.97 4.28 -8.22
C LEU A 141 7.96 4.97 -9.59
N GLN A 142 8.14 6.31 -9.67
CA GLN A 142 8.04 7.02 -10.95
C GLN A 142 9.22 6.73 -11.87
N ASP A 143 10.42 6.70 -11.34
CA ASP A 143 11.63 6.42 -12.13
C ASP A 143 12.70 5.70 -11.28
N PRO A 144 12.38 4.50 -10.76
CA PRO A 144 13.33 3.75 -9.95
C PRO A 144 14.45 3.20 -10.83
N THR A 145 15.69 3.28 -10.33
CA THR A 145 16.81 2.54 -10.90
C THR A 145 16.58 1.03 -10.76
N PRO A 146 17.29 0.18 -11.53
CA PRO A 146 17.16 -1.27 -11.37
C PRO A 146 17.47 -1.75 -9.95
N GLU A 147 18.41 -1.13 -9.27
CA GLU A 147 18.80 -1.42 -7.90
C GLU A 147 17.68 -1.05 -6.92
N GLU A 148 17.10 0.16 -7.05
CA GLU A 148 15.96 0.60 -6.24
C GLU A 148 14.73 -0.29 -6.47
N GLN A 149 14.51 -0.72 -7.71
CA GLN A 149 13.40 -1.64 -8.02
C GLN A 149 13.59 -3.00 -7.34
N GLN A 150 14.81 -3.53 -7.30
CA GLN A 150 15.13 -4.75 -6.55
C GLN A 150 14.94 -4.55 -5.04
N GLU A 151 15.36 -3.41 -4.48
CA GLU A 151 15.13 -3.06 -3.07
C GLU A 151 13.64 -3.02 -2.75
N ILE A 152 12.83 -2.38 -3.60
CA ILE A 152 11.38 -2.30 -3.44
C ILE A 152 10.76 -3.71 -3.43
N PHE A 153 11.11 -4.57 -4.38
CA PHE A 153 10.56 -5.92 -4.45
C PHE A 153 10.95 -6.77 -3.24
N ALA A 154 12.24 -6.75 -2.86
CA ALA A 154 12.70 -7.46 -1.66
C ALA A 154 12.00 -6.97 -0.39
N PHE A 155 11.76 -5.65 -0.29
CA PHE A 155 11.02 -5.05 0.82
C PHE A 155 9.54 -5.48 0.83
N LEU A 156 8.89 -5.58 -0.33
CA LEU A 156 7.48 -5.98 -0.43
C LEU A 156 7.26 -7.47 -0.12
N GLU A 157 8.26 -8.31 -0.33
CA GLU A 157 8.21 -9.72 0.06
C GLU A 157 8.27 -9.89 1.58
N ASP A 158 9.03 -9.06 2.28
CA ASP A 158 9.10 -9.02 3.73
C ASP A 158 9.22 -7.59 4.27
N PRO A 159 8.10 -6.87 4.44
CA PRO A 159 8.08 -5.48 4.88
C PRO A 159 8.36 -5.29 6.40
N ARG A 160 8.81 -6.35 7.09
CA ARG A 160 9.25 -6.21 8.48
C ARG A 160 10.60 -5.48 8.53
N PRO A 161 10.82 -4.56 9.51
CA PRO A 161 12.16 -4.07 9.74
C PRO A 161 13.05 -5.28 10.02
N ARG A 162 14.18 -5.36 9.37
CA ARG A 162 15.21 -6.28 9.82
C ARG A 162 15.60 -5.83 11.22
N GLU A 163 15.27 -6.65 12.21
CA GLU A 163 15.83 -6.46 13.55
C GLU A 163 17.32 -6.34 13.36
N ALA A 164 17.93 -5.30 13.93
CA ALA A 164 19.38 -5.20 13.95
C ALA A 164 19.86 -6.51 14.58
N GLU A 165 20.59 -7.32 13.80
CA GLU A 165 21.22 -8.53 14.34
C GLU A 165 22.06 -8.03 15.51
N GLU A 166 21.64 -8.34 16.74
CA GLU A 166 22.44 -8.12 17.93
C GLU A 166 23.68 -9.02 17.79
N GLU A 167 24.82 -8.36 17.47
CA GLU A 167 26.14 -8.98 17.57
C GLU A 167 26.53 -9.22 19.05
#